data_a5e6420e5439b5701af20e19bafcb746
#
_entry.id   a5e6420e5439b5701af20e19bafcb746
#
_cell.length_a   1.000
_cell.length_b   1.000
_cell.length_c   1.000
_cell.angle_alpha   90.00
_cell.angle_beta   90.00
_cell.angle_gamma   90.00
#
_symmetry.space_group_name_H-M   'P 1'
#
loop_
_entity.id
_entity.type
_entity.pdbx_description
1 polymer ?
#
loop_
_entity_poly.entity_id
_entity_poly.type
_entity_poly.pdbx_seq_one_letter_code
_entity_poly.pdbx_strand_id
1 'polypeptide(L)'
;VISFKKFASAILIPRFDVPVEAASWMVSMLPFATVIFAPLFGVLVDKIGHGTRWMLIGAVLALLAHLMLAFAPSGIPFYGYLSMVFLGFGYSLVPAAMWPSVPKIVPEKVLGTAYSLIYWVQNLGLMSFKMLAGKILAGKNLNGGVNEAGAVWVEVMFVAVCVVALSLAFVLCAHSRRNPHLRLDLPDRS
;
A
#
# COMPACT_ATOMS: atom_id res chain seq x y z
N VAL A 1 -3.31 -1.27 -0.60
CA VAL A 1 -2.94 -2.69 -0.83
C VAL A 1 -4.04 -3.64 -0.39
N ILE A 2 -4.57 -3.57 0.85
CA ILE A 2 -5.62 -4.49 1.33
C ILE A 2 -6.87 -4.46 0.43
N SER A 3 -7.34 -3.29 0.00
CA SER A 3 -8.47 -3.17 -0.94
C SER A 3 -8.11 -3.71 -2.31
N PHE A 4 -6.91 -3.46 -2.79
CA PHE A 4 -6.40 -3.92 -4.07
C PHE A 4 -6.40 -5.45 -4.19
N LYS A 5 -5.95 -6.20 -3.18
CA LYS A 5 -5.93 -7.67 -3.19
C LYS A 5 -7.25 -8.33 -3.62
N LYS A 6 -8.39 -7.69 -3.32
CA LYS A 6 -9.71 -8.21 -3.67
C LYS A 6 -10.00 -8.14 -5.18
N PHE A 7 -9.36 -7.21 -5.88
CA PHE A 7 -9.56 -6.97 -7.31
C PHE A 7 -8.33 -7.33 -8.15
N ALA A 8 -7.21 -7.69 -7.49
CA ALA A 8 -5.93 -7.89 -8.15
C ALA A 8 -5.99 -8.88 -9.30
N SER A 9 -6.56 -10.07 -9.10
CA SER A 9 -6.69 -11.06 -10.19
C SER A 9 -7.57 -10.53 -11.32
N ALA A 10 -8.68 -9.85 -11.00
CA ALA A 10 -9.57 -9.25 -11.98
C ALA A 10 -8.90 -8.12 -12.79
N ILE A 11 -7.84 -7.52 -12.27
CA ILE A 11 -7.03 -6.50 -12.95
C ILE A 11 -5.90 -7.13 -13.75
N LEU A 12 -5.18 -8.09 -13.16
CA LEU A 12 -3.99 -8.70 -13.76
C LEU A 12 -4.32 -9.54 -15.00
N ILE A 13 -5.41 -10.30 -14.95
CA ILE A 13 -5.81 -11.18 -16.05
C ILE A 13 -6.03 -10.40 -17.36
N PRO A 14 -6.95 -9.42 -17.45
CA PRO A 14 -7.18 -8.71 -18.70
C PRO A 14 -6.05 -7.73 -19.06
N ARG A 15 -5.27 -7.27 -18.08
CA ARG A 15 -4.23 -6.27 -18.31
C ARG A 15 -2.94 -6.85 -18.87
N PHE A 16 -2.56 -8.03 -18.39
CA PHE A 16 -1.29 -8.67 -18.74
C PHE A 16 -1.44 -10.01 -19.45
N ASP A 17 -2.67 -10.36 -19.84
CA ASP A 17 -3.02 -11.60 -20.56
C ASP A 17 -2.43 -12.84 -19.86
N VAL A 18 -2.60 -12.91 -18.53
CA VAL A 18 -2.12 -14.02 -17.72
C VAL A 18 -3.25 -14.98 -17.35
N PRO A 19 -2.98 -16.28 -17.27
CA PRO A 19 -3.97 -17.25 -16.80
C PRO A 19 -4.30 -17.03 -15.31
N VAL A 20 -5.46 -17.52 -14.89
CA VAL A 20 -5.97 -17.36 -13.51
C VAL A 20 -4.97 -17.86 -12.46
N GLU A 21 -4.29 -18.97 -12.76
CA GLU A 21 -3.27 -19.55 -11.87
C GLU A 21 -2.10 -18.60 -11.67
N ALA A 22 -1.58 -18.01 -12.76
CA ALA A 22 -0.49 -17.04 -12.68
C ALA A 22 -0.89 -15.76 -11.92
N ALA A 23 -2.08 -15.23 -12.19
CA ALA A 23 -2.62 -14.09 -11.46
C ALA A 23 -2.77 -14.40 -9.96
N SER A 24 -3.21 -15.61 -9.61
CA SER A 24 -3.33 -16.05 -8.21
C SER A 24 -1.97 -16.16 -7.52
N TRP A 25 -0.95 -16.67 -8.21
CA TRP A 25 0.42 -16.68 -7.72
C TRP A 25 0.97 -15.27 -7.50
N MET A 26 0.78 -14.36 -8.46
CA MET A 26 1.17 -12.95 -8.33
C MET A 26 0.57 -12.30 -7.09
N VAL A 27 -0.73 -12.47 -6.86
CA VAL A 27 -1.43 -11.92 -5.69
C VAL A 27 -0.93 -12.53 -4.38
N SER A 28 -0.60 -13.83 -4.39
CA SER A 28 -0.06 -14.54 -3.23
C SER A 28 1.33 -14.06 -2.82
N MET A 29 2.11 -13.48 -3.74
CA MET A 29 3.40 -12.88 -3.40
C MET A 29 3.29 -11.77 -2.34
N LEU A 30 2.16 -11.06 -2.28
CA LEU A 30 1.95 -9.98 -1.30
C LEU A 30 1.96 -10.46 0.16
N PRO A 31 1.15 -11.45 0.58
CA PRO A 31 1.23 -11.98 1.94
C PRO A 31 2.56 -12.68 2.23
N PHE A 32 3.15 -13.41 1.27
CA PHE A 32 4.46 -14.02 1.45
C PHE A 32 5.56 -12.97 1.68
N ALA A 33 5.58 -11.90 0.88
CA ALA A 33 6.49 -10.79 1.10
C ALA A 33 6.32 -10.18 2.51
N THR A 34 5.08 -10.02 2.97
CA THR A 34 4.80 -9.46 4.30
C THR A 34 5.33 -10.36 5.42
N VAL A 35 5.14 -11.68 5.33
CA VAL A 35 5.62 -12.62 6.34
C VAL A 35 7.15 -12.57 6.47
N ILE A 36 7.86 -12.43 5.36
CA ILE A 36 9.33 -12.42 5.34
C ILE A 36 9.86 -11.02 5.68
N PHE A 37 9.36 -10.00 5.01
CA PHE A 37 9.97 -8.66 5.05
C PHE A 37 9.47 -7.77 6.19
N ALA A 38 8.26 -7.98 6.73
CA ALA A 38 7.77 -7.13 7.82
C ALA A 38 8.63 -7.26 9.09
N PRO A 39 9.03 -8.46 9.56
CA PRO A 39 9.95 -8.58 10.68
C PRO A 39 11.34 -7.97 10.39
N LEU A 40 11.87 -8.19 9.18
CA LEU A 40 13.16 -7.63 8.78
C LEU A 40 13.13 -6.11 8.77
N PHE A 41 12.10 -5.52 8.20
CA PHE A 41 11.94 -4.06 8.20
C PHE A 41 11.64 -3.50 9.58
N GLY A 42 10.92 -4.24 10.45
CA GLY A 42 10.73 -3.86 11.85
C GLY A 42 12.07 -3.69 12.55
N VAL A 43 12.92 -4.72 12.54
CA VAL A 43 14.27 -4.66 13.11
C VAL A 43 15.12 -3.55 12.49
N LEU A 44 15.01 -3.34 11.18
CA LEU A 44 15.77 -2.31 10.48
C LEU A 44 15.34 -0.90 10.92
N VAL A 45 14.03 -0.65 11.00
CA VAL A 45 13.46 0.62 11.45
C VAL A 45 13.82 0.90 12.91
N ASP A 46 13.76 -0.10 13.77
CA ASP A 46 14.09 0.03 15.19
C ASP A 46 15.56 0.37 15.40
N LYS A 47 16.46 -0.27 14.65
CA LYS A 47 17.91 -0.04 14.77
C LYS A 47 18.38 1.27 14.14
N ILE A 48 17.90 1.60 12.94
CA ILE A 48 18.35 2.77 12.18
C ILE A 48 17.55 4.02 12.58
N GLY A 49 16.31 3.85 13.03
CA GLY A 49 15.36 4.94 13.19
C GLY A 49 14.85 5.44 11.84
N HIS A 50 14.61 6.74 11.74
CA HIS A 50 14.13 7.41 10.52
C HIS A 50 12.78 6.87 10.03
N GLY A 51 11.86 6.55 10.95
CA GLY A 51 10.55 5.94 10.65
C GLY A 51 9.79 6.68 9.56
N THR A 52 9.80 8.02 9.56
CA THR A 52 9.10 8.82 8.55
C THR A 52 9.68 8.66 7.14
N ARG A 53 11.00 8.45 7.01
CA ARG A 53 11.65 8.20 5.72
C ARG A 53 11.28 6.82 5.17
N TRP A 54 11.20 5.81 6.04
CA TRP A 54 10.78 4.47 5.64
C TRP A 54 9.33 4.45 5.17
N MET A 55 8.43 5.20 5.82
CA MET A 55 7.06 5.40 5.35
C MET A 55 7.03 6.05 3.95
N LEU A 56 7.88 7.06 3.73
CA LEU A 56 7.99 7.75 2.44
C LEU A 56 8.46 6.78 1.33
N ILE A 57 9.50 6.00 1.60
CA ILE A 57 10.00 4.99 0.64
C ILE A 57 8.91 3.97 0.32
N GLY A 58 8.20 3.46 1.32
CA GLY A 58 7.10 2.52 1.10
C GLY A 58 5.95 3.11 0.28
N ALA A 59 5.62 4.40 0.49
CA ALA A 59 4.62 5.10 -0.30
C ALA A 59 5.06 5.29 -1.76
N VAL A 60 6.34 5.59 -2.01
CA VAL A 60 6.91 5.65 -3.37
C VAL A 60 6.84 4.30 -4.06
N LEU A 61 7.23 3.22 -3.39
CA LEU A 61 7.15 1.87 -3.96
C LEU A 61 5.70 1.47 -4.32
N ALA A 62 4.75 1.80 -3.44
CA ALA A 62 3.33 1.57 -3.73
C ALA A 62 2.83 2.38 -4.92
N LEU A 63 3.22 3.65 -5.03
CA LEU A 63 2.88 4.49 -6.17
C LEU A 63 3.47 3.94 -7.47
N LEU A 64 4.75 3.57 -7.49
CA LEU A 64 5.40 2.98 -8.66
C LEU A 64 4.70 1.69 -9.10
N ALA A 65 4.32 0.83 -8.16
CA ALA A 65 3.58 -0.39 -8.47
C ALA A 65 2.25 -0.10 -9.17
N HIS A 66 1.44 0.81 -8.63
CA HIS A 66 0.15 1.16 -9.22
C HIS A 66 0.30 1.93 -10.55
N LEU A 67 1.34 2.75 -10.72
CA LEU A 67 1.67 3.38 -12.01
C LEU A 67 2.01 2.33 -13.08
N MET A 68 2.78 1.31 -12.71
CA MET A 68 3.09 0.21 -13.63
C MET A 68 1.82 -0.59 -13.99
N LEU A 69 0.97 -0.90 -13.01
CA LEU A 69 -0.30 -1.59 -13.26
C LEU A 69 -1.25 -0.78 -14.16
N ALA A 70 -1.25 0.56 -14.03
CA ALA A 70 -2.09 1.44 -14.84
C ALA A 70 -1.55 1.67 -16.25
N PHE A 71 -0.25 1.91 -16.41
CA PHE A 71 0.33 2.50 -17.62
C PHE A 71 1.38 1.63 -18.33
N ALA A 72 1.85 0.52 -17.74
CA ALA A 72 2.77 -0.38 -18.44
C ALA A 72 2.11 -1.01 -19.68
N PRO A 73 2.89 -1.42 -20.67
CA PRO A 73 2.36 -2.13 -21.85
C PRO A 73 1.53 -3.35 -21.46
N SER A 74 0.34 -3.50 -22.07
CA SER A 74 -0.54 -4.66 -21.86
C SER A 74 0.07 -5.92 -22.47
N GLY A 75 -0.37 -7.08 -21.98
CA GLY A 75 0.07 -8.38 -22.49
C GLY A 75 1.49 -8.78 -22.09
N ILE A 76 2.19 -8.05 -21.22
CA ILE A 76 3.54 -8.39 -20.75
C ILE A 76 3.51 -8.76 -19.28
N PRO A 77 3.51 -10.06 -18.91
CA PRO A 77 3.40 -10.54 -17.53
C PRO A 77 4.48 -10.00 -16.57
N PHE A 78 5.68 -9.69 -17.11
CA PHE A 78 6.79 -9.16 -16.34
C PHE A 78 6.42 -7.93 -15.50
N TYR A 79 5.65 -6.99 -16.08
CA TYR A 79 5.22 -5.79 -15.34
C TYR A 79 4.24 -6.12 -14.21
N GLY A 80 3.41 -7.13 -14.38
CA GLY A 80 2.53 -7.64 -13.33
C GLY A 80 3.34 -8.18 -12.14
N TYR A 81 4.32 -9.04 -12.38
CA TYR A 81 5.20 -9.57 -11.33
C TYR A 81 5.99 -8.47 -10.64
N LEU A 82 6.61 -7.57 -11.40
CA LEU A 82 7.42 -6.47 -10.84
C LEU A 82 6.56 -5.53 -9.98
N SER A 83 5.34 -5.23 -10.40
CA SER A 83 4.40 -4.44 -9.59
C SER A 83 4.04 -5.13 -8.28
N MET A 84 3.84 -6.45 -8.28
CA MET A 84 3.56 -7.21 -7.06
C MET A 84 4.75 -7.21 -6.10
N VAL A 85 5.99 -7.28 -6.62
CA VAL A 85 7.20 -7.16 -5.80
C VAL A 85 7.26 -5.78 -5.13
N PHE A 86 7.11 -4.69 -5.89
CA PHE A 86 7.13 -3.34 -5.33
C PHE A 86 6.00 -3.12 -4.32
N LEU A 87 4.81 -3.63 -4.61
CA LEU A 87 3.66 -3.54 -3.72
C LEU A 87 3.88 -4.34 -2.43
N GLY A 88 4.49 -5.52 -2.53
CA GLY A 88 4.87 -6.35 -1.39
C GLY A 88 5.87 -5.67 -0.45
N PHE A 89 6.92 -5.08 -1.01
CA PHE A 89 7.89 -4.29 -0.23
C PHE A 89 7.24 -3.07 0.42
N GLY A 90 6.50 -2.26 -0.33
CA GLY A 90 5.81 -1.09 0.21
C GLY A 90 4.81 -1.45 1.31
N TYR A 91 4.06 -2.54 1.11
CA TYR A 91 3.09 -3.03 2.08
C TYR A 91 3.72 -3.59 3.36
N SER A 92 4.91 -4.14 3.28
CA SER A 92 5.66 -4.62 4.45
C SER A 92 6.33 -3.47 5.21
N LEU A 93 6.86 -2.48 4.47
CA LEU A 93 7.66 -1.39 5.02
C LEU A 93 6.82 -0.33 5.75
N VAL A 94 5.68 0.10 5.16
CA VAL A 94 4.85 1.16 5.75
C VAL A 94 4.32 0.78 7.13
N PRO A 95 3.70 -0.39 7.36
CA PRO A 95 3.26 -0.77 8.70
C PRO A 95 4.41 -0.95 9.69
N ALA A 96 5.55 -1.51 9.25
CA ALA A 96 6.72 -1.70 10.09
C ALA A 96 7.26 -0.37 10.65
N ALA A 97 7.11 0.73 9.93
CA ALA A 97 7.51 2.06 10.38
C ALA A 97 6.38 2.83 11.09
N MET A 98 5.12 2.65 10.66
CA MET A 98 3.97 3.42 11.13
C MET A 98 3.54 3.00 12.54
N TRP A 99 3.36 1.69 12.78
CA TRP A 99 2.82 1.22 14.06
C TRP A 99 3.69 1.57 15.26
N PRO A 100 5.04 1.39 15.22
CA PRO A 100 5.92 1.81 16.31
C PRO A 100 6.00 3.34 16.51
N SER A 101 5.58 4.12 15.52
CA SER A 101 5.59 5.59 15.62
C SER A 101 4.44 6.13 16.47
N VAL A 102 3.34 5.40 16.62
CA VAL A 102 2.16 5.87 17.40
C VAL A 102 2.48 6.10 18.87
N PRO A 103 3.14 5.16 19.61
CA PRO A 103 3.49 5.38 21.00
C PRO A 103 4.48 6.53 21.23
N LYS A 104 5.21 6.94 20.20
CA LYS A 104 6.16 8.08 20.32
C LYS A 104 5.46 9.44 20.40
N ILE A 105 4.21 9.53 19.94
CA ILE A 105 3.43 10.79 19.87
C ILE A 105 2.17 10.78 20.71
N VAL A 106 1.75 9.62 21.21
CA VAL A 106 0.51 9.46 21.98
C VAL A 106 0.84 8.96 23.39
N PRO A 107 0.31 9.62 24.46
CA PRO A 107 0.47 9.14 25.82
C PRO A 107 -0.09 7.73 26.04
N GLU A 108 0.58 6.91 26.85
CA GLU A 108 0.20 5.51 27.11
C GLU A 108 -1.26 5.36 27.55
N LYS A 109 -1.76 6.30 28.36
CA LYS A 109 -3.13 6.29 28.91
C LYS A 109 -4.22 6.27 27.84
N VAL A 110 -3.95 6.81 26.65
CA VAL A 110 -4.93 6.91 25.54
C VAL A 110 -4.50 6.12 24.29
N LEU A 111 -3.45 5.34 24.41
CA LEU A 111 -2.87 4.59 23.27
C LEU A 111 -3.88 3.62 22.65
N GLY A 112 -4.68 2.92 23.47
CA GLY A 112 -5.74 2.03 22.98
C GLY A 112 -6.80 2.78 22.16
N THR A 113 -7.20 3.97 22.63
CA THR A 113 -8.16 4.83 21.89
C THR A 113 -7.56 5.31 20.57
N ALA A 114 -6.27 5.69 20.57
CA ALA A 114 -5.58 6.11 19.35
C ALA A 114 -5.54 5.00 18.30
N TYR A 115 -5.15 3.78 18.68
CA TYR A 115 -5.17 2.64 17.76
C TYR A 115 -6.57 2.32 17.26
N SER A 116 -7.59 2.35 18.14
CA SER A 116 -8.99 2.12 17.75
C SER A 116 -9.46 3.13 16.72
N LEU A 117 -9.11 4.41 16.89
CA LEU A 117 -9.46 5.47 15.95
C LEU A 117 -8.76 5.27 14.59
N ILE A 118 -7.47 4.92 14.60
CA ILE A 118 -6.71 4.62 13.38
C ILE A 118 -7.37 3.46 12.62
N TYR A 119 -7.70 2.37 13.31
CA TYR A 119 -8.38 1.21 12.69
C TYR A 119 -9.77 1.57 12.17
N TRP A 120 -10.52 2.42 12.88
CA TRP A 120 -11.83 2.86 12.43
C TRP A 120 -11.75 3.65 11.13
N VAL A 121 -10.88 4.65 11.07
CA VAL A 121 -10.63 5.44 9.84
C VAL A 121 -10.14 4.54 8.70
N GLN A 122 -9.21 3.62 9.00
CA GLN A 122 -8.72 2.65 8.02
C GLN A 122 -9.85 1.79 7.44
N ASN A 123 -10.76 1.27 8.28
CA ASN A 123 -11.85 0.43 7.80
C ASN A 123 -12.89 1.22 6.97
N LEU A 124 -13.17 2.47 7.32
CA LEU A 124 -13.99 3.35 6.48
C LEU A 124 -13.36 3.54 5.10
N GLY A 125 -12.06 3.81 5.05
CA GLY A 125 -11.32 3.89 3.79
C GLY A 125 -11.37 2.59 3.00
N LEU A 126 -11.12 1.45 3.64
CA LEU A 126 -11.18 0.14 3.00
C LEU A 126 -12.57 -0.15 2.40
N MET A 127 -13.64 0.19 3.11
CA MET A 127 -15.02 0.02 2.61
C MET A 127 -15.28 0.93 1.40
N SER A 128 -14.97 2.22 1.53
CA SER A 128 -15.20 3.22 0.48
C SER A 128 -14.46 2.87 -0.81
N PHE A 129 -13.19 2.51 -0.72
CA PHE A 129 -12.39 2.13 -1.89
C PHE A 129 -12.86 0.83 -2.55
N LYS A 130 -13.31 -0.16 -1.76
CA LYS A 130 -13.86 -1.39 -2.33
C LYS A 130 -15.18 -1.13 -3.08
N MET A 131 -16.05 -0.31 -2.51
CA MET A 131 -17.31 0.07 -3.16
C MET A 131 -17.05 0.85 -4.45
N LEU A 132 -16.12 1.80 -4.43
CA LEU A 132 -15.77 2.60 -5.60
C LEU A 132 -15.14 1.74 -6.71
N ALA A 133 -14.18 0.88 -6.37
CA ALA A 133 -13.57 -0.05 -7.31
C ALA A 133 -14.61 -1.00 -7.94
N GLY A 134 -15.52 -1.54 -7.12
CA GLY A 134 -16.61 -2.37 -7.61
C GLY A 134 -17.54 -1.64 -8.58
N LYS A 135 -17.90 -0.38 -8.30
CA LYS A 135 -18.71 0.46 -9.21
C LYS A 135 -17.97 0.75 -10.54
N ILE A 136 -16.68 1.06 -10.48
CA ILE A 136 -15.87 1.30 -11.68
C ILE A 136 -15.82 0.05 -12.55
N LEU A 137 -15.56 -1.11 -11.95
CA LEU A 137 -15.55 -2.38 -12.67
C LEU A 137 -16.91 -2.72 -13.27
N ALA A 138 -18.00 -2.58 -12.51
CA ALA A 138 -19.35 -2.84 -12.99
C ALA A 138 -19.78 -1.89 -14.12
N GLY A 139 -19.46 -0.60 -14.01
CA GLY A 139 -19.82 0.40 -15.01
C GLY A 139 -19.06 0.31 -16.34
N LYS A 140 -17.93 -0.40 -16.36
CA LYS A 140 -17.13 -0.65 -17.57
C LYS A 140 -17.32 -2.06 -18.16
N ASN A 141 -18.17 -2.87 -17.55
CA ASN A 141 -18.51 -4.22 -18.00
C ASN A 141 -19.66 -4.19 -18.98
N LEU A 142 -19.38 -4.01 -20.27
CA LEU A 142 -20.43 -4.02 -21.30
C LEU A 142 -20.87 -5.45 -21.70
N ASN A 143 -20.07 -6.48 -21.39
CA ASN A 143 -20.32 -7.87 -21.81
C ASN A 143 -20.14 -8.92 -20.69
N GLY A 144 -20.34 -8.53 -19.42
CA GLY A 144 -20.36 -9.48 -18.28
C GLY A 144 -18.99 -9.93 -17.75
N GLY A 145 -17.87 -9.41 -18.28
CA GLY A 145 -16.51 -9.68 -17.79
C GLY A 145 -15.74 -8.39 -17.49
N VAL A 146 -14.74 -8.45 -16.59
CA VAL A 146 -13.83 -7.32 -16.36
C VAL A 146 -13.00 -7.10 -17.62
N ASN A 147 -13.11 -5.94 -18.24
CA ASN A 147 -12.30 -5.56 -19.39
C ASN A 147 -11.05 -4.75 -18.95
N GLU A 148 -10.08 -4.66 -19.86
CA GLU A 148 -8.83 -3.91 -19.61
C GLU A 148 -9.10 -2.45 -19.22
N ALA A 149 -10.05 -1.77 -19.84
CA ALA A 149 -10.38 -0.38 -19.53
C ALA A 149 -10.88 -0.21 -18.09
N GLY A 150 -11.72 -1.12 -17.59
CA GLY A 150 -12.16 -1.12 -16.19
C GLY A 150 -11.01 -1.33 -15.21
N ALA A 151 -10.10 -2.26 -15.53
CA ALA A 151 -8.90 -2.51 -14.75
C ALA A 151 -8.02 -1.26 -14.65
N VAL A 152 -7.74 -0.59 -15.77
CA VAL A 152 -6.94 0.65 -15.80
C VAL A 152 -7.58 1.76 -14.96
N TRP A 153 -8.89 1.97 -15.02
CA TRP A 153 -9.54 3.01 -14.23
C TRP A 153 -9.49 2.74 -12.72
N VAL A 154 -9.57 1.48 -12.31
CA VAL A 154 -9.36 1.12 -10.89
C VAL A 154 -7.93 1.41 -10.47
N GLU A 155 -6.94 1.12 -11.32
CA GLU A 155 -5.54 1.45 -11.03
C GLU A 155 -5.30 2.96 -10.97
N VAL A 156 -5.88 3.75 -11.86
CA VAL A 156 -5.82 5.22 -11.79
C VAL A 156 -6.40 5.74 -10.47
N MET A 157 -7.48 5.15 -9.99
CA MET A 157 -8.01 5.47 -8.65
C MET A 157 -6.98 5.16 -7.56
N PHE A 158 -6.31 3.99 -7.61
CA PHE A 158 -5.27 3.64 -6.63
C PHE A 158 -4.04 4.54 -6.74
N VAL A 159 -3.64 4.94 -7.94
CA VAL A 159 -2.58 5.95 -8.17
C VAL A 159 -2.93 7.26 -7.47
N ALA A 160 -4.16 7.75 -7.63
CA ALA A 160 -4.60 8.99 -6.95
C ALA A 160 -4.52 8.88 -5.42
N VAL A 161 -4.93 7.73 -4.87
CA VAL A 161 -4.80 7.45 -3.42
C VAL A 161 -3.34 7.41 -2.99
N CYS A 162 -2.47 6.78 -3.78
CA CYS A 162 -1.03 6.72 -3.48
C CYS A 162 -0.38 8.11 -3.53
N VAL A 163 -0.79 8.99 -4.44
CA VAL A 163 -0.32 10.38 -4.51
C VAL A 163 -0.71 11.13 -3.24
N VAL A 164 -1.95 10.99 -2.77
CA VAL A 164 -2.39 11.58 -1.49
C VAL A 164 -1.58 11.01 -0.32
N ALA A 165 -1.40 9.69 -0.26
CA ALA A 165 -0.61 9.03 0.79
C ALA A 165 0.85 9.50 0.78
N LEU A 166 1.47 9.63 -0.39
CA LEU A 166 2.83 10.13 -0.57
C LEU A 166 2.95 11.58 -0.10
N SER A 167 1.99 12.43 -0.45
CA SER A 167 1.94 13.83 0.00
C SER A 167 1.87 13.93 1.51
N LEU A 168 1.01 13.12 2.15
CA LEU A 168 0.91 13.07 3.62
C LEU A 168 2.20 12.54 4.26
N ALA A 169 2.82 11.51 3.71
CA ALA A 169 4.10 10.99 4.18
C ALA A 169 5.22 12.03 4.05
N PHE A 170 5.23 12.80 2.98
CA PHE A 170 6.18 13.91 2.80
C PHE A 170 5.97 15.02 3.84
N VAL A 171 4.72 15.44 4.06
CA VAL A 171 4.38 16.43 5.09
C VAL A 171 4.81 15.94 6.48
N LEU A 172 4.54 14.66 6.80
CA LEU A 172 4.95 14.06 8.07
C LEU A 172 6.48 14.05 8.22
N CYS A 173 7.20 13.67 7.18
CA CYS A 173 8.68 13.67 7.17
C CYS A 173 9.24 15.10 7.35
N ALA A 174 8.66 16.08 6.67
CA ALA A 174 9.05 17.49 6.81
C ALA A 174 8.74 18.04 8.21
N HIS A 175 7.58 17.66 8.77
CA HIS A 175 7.17 18.06 10.12
C HIS A 175 8.06 17.42 11.19
N SER A 176 8.39 16.14 11.07
CA SER A 176 9.32 15.43 11.97
C SER A 176 10.69 16.10 12.01
N ARG A 177 11.22 16.51 10.87
CA ARG A 177 12.51 17.23 10.79
C ARG A 177 12.49 18.59 11.47
N ARG A 178 11.35 19.30 11.42
CA ARG A 178 11.18 20.61 12.07
C ARG A 178 10.93 20.50 13.58
N ASN A 179 10.47 19.34 14.03
CA ASN A 179 10.07 19.09 15.42
C ASN A 179 10.78 17.84 16.00
N PRO A 180 12.09 17.90 16.26
CA PRO A 180 12.86 16.75 16.74
C PRO A 180 12.35 16.18 18.08
N HIS A 181 11.62 16.96 18.86
CA HIS A 181 11.03 16.55 20.13
C HIS A 181 9.97 15.44 19.98
N LEU A 182 9.38 15.26 18.79
CA LEU A 182 8.43 14.18 18.51
C LEU A 182 9.09 12.80 18.45
N ARG A 183 10.41 12.73 18.37
CA ARG A 183 11.23 11.50 18.38
C ARG A 183 10.85 10.44 17.34
N LEU A 184 10.08 10.81 16.30
CA LEU A 184 9.58 9.89 15.27
C LEU A 184 10.70 9.21 14.47
N ASP A 185 11.81 9.90 14.29
CA ASP A 185 12.96 9.45 13.51
C ASP A 185 14.11 8.94 14.40
N LEU A 186 13.95 8.89 15.72
CA LEU A 186 14.96 8.29 16.59
C LEU A 186 14.80 6.76 16.62
N PRO A 187 15.92 6.02 16.67
CA PRO A 187 15.88 4.58 16.89
C PRO A 187 15.27 4.27 18.28
N ASP A 188 14.64 3.11 18.38
CA ASP A 188 14.18 2.63 19.67
C ASP A 188 15.40 2.20 20.49
N ARG A 189 15.57 2.85 21.66
CA ARG A 189 16.58 2.44 22.62
C ARG A 189 16.02 1.22 23.37
N SER A 190 16.51 0.04 23.03
CA SER A 190 16.42 -1.15 23.85
C SER A 190 17.23 -0.98 25.13
#